data_3f4c4ccf57debad90cb0e5cfc07649a4
#
_entry.id   3f4c4ccf57debad90cb0e5cfc07649a4
#
_cell.length_a   1.000
_cell.length_b   1.000
_cell.length_c   1.000
_cell.angle_alpha   90.00
_cell.angle_beta   90.00
_cell.angle_gamma   90.00
#
_symmetry.space_group_name_H-M   'P 1'
#
loop_
_entity.id
_entity.type
_entity.pdbx_description
1 polymer ?
#
loop_
_entity_poly.entity_id
_entity_poly.type
_entity_poly.pdbx_seq_one_letter_code
_entity_poly.pdbx_strand_id
1 'polypeptide(L)'
;MNPLEQLQPLIAPPPIGWWPLAPGWWGLLGLLPGLGWGLWRLRHWRPGNKPIVRAELPLDPIRVEALAELALLPKPYDGEPAGAWLQQINALLKRLCRNHYPGSHSHTLNGRQWLAFLDNRCPAAGLTRWMVLVEGAYKPECKLDDKAIAGLNQAVETWIR
;
A
#
# COMPACT_ATOMS: atom_id res chain seq x y z
N MET A 1 -18.72 3.07 87.14
CA MET A 1 -17.81 3.62 86.13
C MET A 1 -18.22 3.00 84.80
N ASN A 2 -18.80 3.81 83.91
CA ASN A 2 -19.43 3.33 82.66
C ASN A 2 -18.33 3.17 81.61
N PRO A 3 -18.01 1.98 81.12
CA PRO A 3 -16.91 1.76 80.16
C PRO A 3 -17.18 2.44 78.77
N LEU A 4 -18.37 2.98 78.55
CA LEU A 4 -18.75 3.64 77.30
C LEU A 4 -18.30 5.11 77.23
N GLU A 5 -17.85 5.71 78.36
CA GLU A 5 -17.35 7.10 78.37
C GLU A 5 -15.92 7.24 77.84
N GLN A 6 -15.23 6.12 77.60
CA GLN A 6 -13.87 6.10 77.08
C GLN A 6 -13.81 5.91 75.56
N LEU A 7 -14.96 5.82 74.86
CA LEU A 7 -14.98 5.74 73.41
C LEU A 7 -14.67 7.12 72.82
N GLN A 8 -13.49 7.23 72.21
CA GLN A 8 -13.13 8.41 71.45
C GLN A 8 -14.08 8.54 70.23
N PRO A 9 -14.57 9.71 69.93
CA PRO A 9 -15.41 9.92 68.76
C PRO A 9 -14.66 9.54 67.50
N LEU A 10 -15.30 8.70 66.66
CA LEU A 10 -14.75 8.37 65.34
C LEU A 10 -14.60 9.65 64.52
N ILE A 11 -13.37 10.07 64.30
CA ILE A 11 -13.03 11.16 63.38
C ILE A 11 -13.30 10.65 61.98
N ALA A 12 -14.36 11.16 61.35
CA ALA A 12 -14.67 10.88 59.96
C ALA A 12 -13.48 11.31 59.09
N PRO A 13 -12.93 10.48 58.21
CA PRO A 13 -11.88 10.91 57.32
C PRO A 13 -12.37 12.09 56.46
N PRO A 14 -11.51 13.07 56.19
CA PRO A 14 -11.87 14.22 55.37
C PRO A 14 -12.35 13.75 53.99
N PRO A 15 -13.37 14.40 53.41
CA PRO A 15 -13.88 14.05 52.09
C PRO A 15 -12.73 14.10 51.12
N ILE A 16 -12.56 13.05 50.31
CA ILE A 16 -11.51 12.92 49.29
C ILE A 16 -11.79 14.03 48.25
N GLY A 17 -11.02 15.10 48.32
CA GLY A 17 -11.11 16.22 47.40
C GLY A 17 -10.76 15.73 45.98
N TRP A 18 -11.64 16.07 45.03
CA TRP A 18 -11.50 15.84 43.61
C TRP A 18 -10.27 16.54 43.01
N TRP A 19 -9.80 17.56 43.71
CA TRP A 19 -8.73 18.45 43.26
C TRP A 19 -7.72 18.69 44.39
N PRO A 20 -6.40 18.62 44.12
CA PRO A 20 -5.73 18.47 42.82
C PRO A 20 -5.59 17.01 42.37
N LEU A 21 -5.67 16.80 41.06
CA LEU A 21 -5.37 15.49 40.45
C LEU A 21 -3.95 15.08 40.81
N ALA A 22 -3.77 13.78 41.17
CA ALA A 22 -2.47 13.23 41.47
C ALA A 22 -1.43 13.58 40.40
N PRO A 23 -0.18 13.95 40.76
CA PRO A 23 0.83 14.44 39.81
C PRO A 23 1.09 13.51 38.63
N GLY A 24 0.78 12.23 38.76
CA GLY A 24 0.86 11.25 37.67
C GLY A 24 -0.08 11.52 36.47
N TRP A 25 -1.22 12.18 36.70
CA TRP A 25 -2.17 12.52 35.64
C TRP A 25 -1.63 13.57 34.68
N TRP A 26 -0.81 14.49 35.18
CA TRP A 26 -0.13 15.50 34.36
C TRP A 26 0.88 14.87 33.41
N GLY A 27 1.57 13.81 33.87
CA GLY A 27 2.47 13.02 33.01
C GLY A 27 1.72 12.29 31.89
N LEU A 28 0.56 11.71 32.20
CA LEU A 28 -0.30 11.03 31.22
C LEU A 28 -0.87 12.01 30.18
N LEU A 29 -1.27 13.21 30.61
CA LEU A 29 -1.85 14.26 29.76
C LEU A 29 -0.82 14.81 28.77
N GLY A 30 0.48 14.80 29.12
CA GLY A 30 1.58 15.16 28.21
C GLY A 30 2.03 14.00 27.30
N LEU A 31 2.01 12.79 27.82
CA LEU A 31 2.55 11.60 27.14
C LEU A 31 1.62 11.11 26.01
N LEU A 32 0.30 11.18 26.22
CA LEU A 32 -0.68 10.76 25.22
C LEU A 32 -0.62 11.58 23.91
N PRO A 33 -0.64 12.93 23.93
CA PRO A 33 -0.51 13.73 22.72
C PRO A 33 0.88 13.58 22.08
N GLY A 34 1.94 13.42 22.90
CA GLY A 34 3.30 13.18 22.40
C GLY A 34 3.43 11.86 21.64
N LEU A 35 2.86 10.78 22.19
CA LEU A 35 2.79 9.48 21.54
C LEU A 35 1.92 9.51 20.28
N GLY A 36 0.77 10.16 20.36
CA GLY A 36 -0.13 10.32 19.21
C GLY A 36 0.53 11.09 18.06
N TRP A 37 1.23 12.19 18.38
CA TRP A 37 1.97 12.97 17.40
C TRP A 37 3.19 12.20 16.84
N GLY A 38 3.91 11.47 17.69
CA GLY A 38 5.03 10.62 17.28
C GLY A 38 4.59 9.51 16.34
N LEU A 39 3.51 8.79 16.68
CA LEU A 39 2.92 7.74 15.83
C LEU A 39 2.35 8.32 14.53
N TRP A 40 1.70 9.48 14.57
CA TRP A 40 1.22 10.18 13.39
C TRP A 40 2.39 10.60 12.49
N ARG A 41 3.45 11.13 13.05
CA ARG A 41 4.67 11.50 12.33
C ARG A 41 5.37 10.29 11.74
N LEU A 42 5.49 9.17 12.47
CA LEU A 42 6.04 7.91 11.97
C LEU A 42 5.19 7.32 10.83
N ARG A 43 3.85 7.40 10.97
CA ARG A 43 2.93 6.95 9.91
C ARG A 43 2.99 7.85 8.68
N HIS A 44 3.24 9.14 8.86
CA HIS A 44 3.42 10.10 7.76
C HIS A 44 4.89 10.23 7.31
N TRP A 45 5.82 9.77 8.11
CA TRP A 45 7.19 9.54 7.70
C TRP A 45 7.24 8.27 6.84
N ARG A 46 6.58 8.34 5.68
CA ARG A 46 7.03 7.50 4.58
C ARG A 46 8.45 8.00 4.30
N PRO A 47 9.50 7.17 4.44
CA PRO A 47 10.77 7.54 3.90
C PRO A 47 10.46 7.89 2.45
N GLY A 48 10.56 9.19 2.14
CA GLY A 48 10.41 9.62 0.77
C GLY A 48 11.35 8.72 -0.01
N ASN A 49 10.76 7.85 -0.81
CA ASN A 49 11.49 7.09 -1.80
C ASN A 49 12.13 8.21 -2.64
N LYS A 50 13.33 8.65 -2.21
CA LYS A 50 14.14 9.51 -3.07
C LYS A 50 14.16 8.75 -4.36
N PRO A 51 13.71 9.33 -5.49
CA PRO A 51 13.94 8.69 -6.76
C PRO A 51 15.43 8.39 -6.72
N ILE A 52 15.78 7.11 -6.60
CA ILE A 52 17.11 6.68 -6.93
C ILE A 52 17.19 7.14 -8.36
N VAL A 53 17.92 8.25 -8.58
CA VAL A 53 18.43 8.58 -9.90
C VAL A 53 19.30 7.38 -10.21
N ARG A 54 18.65 6.37 -10.74
CA ARG A 54 19.29 5.19 -11.29
C ARG A 54 20.07 5.80 -12.42
N ALA A 55 21.35 6.07 -12.17
CA ALA A 55 22.28 6.28 -13.26
C ALA A 55 21.89 5.26 -14.31
N GLU A 56 21.63 5.71 -15.52
CA GLU A 56 21.13 4.92 -16.63
C GLU A 56 22.08 3.73 -16.87
N LEU A 57 21.98 2.75 -16.00
CA LEU A 57 22.49 1.42 -16.27
C LEU A 57 21.77 0.97 -17.54
N PRO A 58 22.48 0.49 -18.56
CA PRO A 58 21.84 0.01 -19.77
C PRO A 58 20.71 -0.93 -19.34
N LEU A 59 19.50 -0.63 -19.81
CA LEU A 59 18.32 -1.45 -19.50
C LEU A 59 18.69 -2.89 -19.85
N ASP A 60 18.40 -3.79 -18.91
CA ASP A 60 18.53 -5.22 -19.14
C ASP A 60 17.92 -5.57 -20.51
N PRO A 61 18.63 -6.29 -21.40
CA PRO A 61 18.14 -6.63 -22.73
C PRO A 61 16.75 -7.27 -22.71
N ILE A 62 16.44 -8.05 -21.67
CA ILE A 62 15.11 -8.64 -21.46
C ILE A 62 14.02 -7.56 -21.28
N ARG A 63 14.34 -6.46 -20.60
CA ARG A 63 13.41 -5.34 -20.41
C ARG A 63 13.22 -4.54 -21.69
N VAL A 64 14.29 -4.35 -22.47
CA VAL A 64 14.21 -3.69 -23.78
C VAL A 64 13.32 -4.49 -24.74
N GLU A 65 13.50 -5.80 -24.79
CA GLU A 65 12.65 -6.70 -25.58
C GLU A 65 11.18 -6.63 -25.13
N ALA A 66 10.93 -6.62 -23.82
CA ALA A 66 9.60 -6.51 -23.27
C ALA A 66 8.92 -5.17 -23.60
N LEU A 67 9.67 -4.06 -23.63
CA LEU A 67 9.14 -2.77 -24.05
C LEU A 67 8.79 -2.78 -25.54
N ALA A 68 9.62 -3.39 -26.39
CA ALA A 68 9.34 -3.55 -27.81
C ALA A 68 8.09 -4.41 -28.04
N GLU A 69 7.95 -5.52 -27.31
CA GLU A 69 6.75 -6.35 -27.36
C GLU A 69 5.49 -5.58 -26.91
N LEU A 70 5.57 -4.83 -25.81
CA LEU A 70 4.45 -4.00 -25.32
C LEU A 70 4.03 -2.96 -26.37
N ALA A 71 4.97 -2.38 -27.10
CA ALA A 71 4.69 -1.39 -28.15
C ALA A 71 3.98 -2.01 -29.36
N LEU A 72 4.23 -3.28 -29.65
CA LEU A 72 3.63 -4.02 -30.77
C LEU A 72 2.26 -4.60 -30.44
N LEU A 73 1.86 -4.63 -29.16
CA LEU A 73 0.53 -5.14 -28.78
C LEU A 73 -0.59 -4.27 -29.37
N PRO A 74 -1.58 -4.86 -30.08
CA PRO A 74 -2.73 -4.12 -30.58
C PRO A 74 -3.55 -3.58 -29.40
N LYS A 75 -3.71 -2.26 -29.35
CA LYS A 75 -4.47 -1.60 -28.29
C LYS A 75 -5.94 -1.55 -28.71
N PRO A 76 -6.88 -1.97 -27.88
CA PRO A 76 -8.30 -2.05 -28.19
C PRO A 76 -8.97 -0.65 -28.05
N TYR A 77 -8.65 0.27 -28.95
CA TYR A 77 -9.30 1.58 -29.02
C TYR A 77 -10.72 1.45 -29.61
N ASP A 78 -11.48 2.53 -29.55
CA ASP A 78 -12.82 2.62 -30.12
C ASP A 78 -13.85 1.61 -29.56
N GLY A 79 -13.67 1.20 -28.30
CA GLY A 79 -14.59 0.30 -27.62
C GLY A 79 -14.47 -1.17 -28.02
N GLU A 80 -13.36 -1.56 -28.62
CA GLU A 80 -13.04 -2.96 -28.85
C GLU A 80 -12.88 -3.75 -27.54
N PRO A 81 -13.12 -5.08 -27.55
CA PRO A 81 -12.96 -5.90 -26.35
C PRO A 81 -11.49 -5.98 -25.92
N ALA A 82 -11.22 -5.49 -24.72
CA ALA A 82 -9.86 -5.39 -24.14
C ALA A 82 -9.32 -6.70 -23.55
N GLY A 83 -10.15 -7.75 -23.45
CA GLY A 83 -9.79 -8.98 -22.75
C GLY A 83 -8.50 -9.63 -23.26
N ALA A 84 -8.34 -9.77 -24.57
CA ALA A 84 -7.15 -10.36 -25.18
C ALA A 84 -5.89 -9.53 -24.92
N TRP A 85 -5.98 -8.21 -25.03
CA TRP A 85 -4.89 -7.28 -24.76
C TRP A 85 -4.45 -7.35 -23.27
N LEU A 86 -5.40 -7.38 -22.33
CA LEU A 86 -5.13 -7.53 -20.91
C LEU A 86 -4.44 -8.86 -20.58
N GLN A 87 -4.86 -9.94 -21.25
CA GLN A 87 -4.20 -11.25 -21.11
C GLN A 87 -2.75 -11.22 -21.59
N GLN A 88 -2.49 -10.59 -22.72
CA GLN A 88 -1.14 -10.44 -23.28
C GLN A 88 -0.24 -9.64 -22.35
N ILE A 89 -0.72 -8.52 -21.80
CA ILE A 89 0.01 -7.73 -20.80
C ILE A 89 0.31 -8.57 -19.55
N ASN A 90 -0.66 -9.31 -19.02
CA ASN A 90 -0.45 -10.17 -17.87
C ASN A 90 0.59 -11.26 -18.15
N ALA A 91 0.55 -11.87 -19.33
CA ALA A 91 1.53 -12.89 -19.75
C ALA A 91 2.95 -12.29 -19.82
N LEU A 92 3.08 -11.09 -20.40
CA LEU A 92 4.33 -10.35 -20.50
C LEU A 92 4.89 -10.05 -19.09
N LEU A 93 4.10 -9.49 -18.20
CA LEU A 93 4.52 -9.17 -16.83
C LEU A 93 4.90 -10.43 -16.04
N LYS A 94 4.13 -11.51 -16.16
CA LYS A 94 4.44 -12.79 -15.49
C LYS A 94 5.74 -13.40 -16.02
N ARG A 95 6.02 -13.31 -17.32
CA ARG A 95 7.26 -13.77 -17.94
C ARG A 95 8.45 -12.97 -17.40
N LEU A 96 8.34 -11.64 -17.35
CA LEU A 96 9.37 -10.77 -16.78
C LEU A 96 9.63 -11.08 -15.32
N CYS A 97 8.58 -11.21 -14.51
CA CYS A 97 8.73 -11.55 -13.09
C CYS A 97 9.41 -12.90 -12.88
N ARG A 98 9.12 -13.90 -13.71
CA ARG A 98 9.77 -15.21 -13.63
C ARG A 98 11.25 -15.13 -13.93
N ASN A 99 11.67 -14.30 -14.88
CA ASN A 99 13.06 -14.12 -15.24
C ASN A 99 13.83 -13.31 -14.19
N HIS A 100 13.25 -12.23 -13.68
CA HIS A 100 13.93 -11.35 -12.71
C HIS A 100 13.79 -11.78 -11.26
N TYR A 101 12.76 -12.56 -10.92
CA TYR A 101 12.45 -12.98 -9.55
C TYR A 101 12.12 -14.48 -9.47
N PRO A 102 13.05 -15.38 -9.83
CA PRO A 102 12.77 -16.83 -9.92
C PRO A 102 12.31 -17.44 -8.58
N GLY A 103 12.77 -16.89 -7.45
CA GLY A 103 12.38 -17.36 -6.11
C GLY A 103 11.07 -16.77 -5.55
N SER A 104 10.37 -15.90 -6.29
CA SER A 104 9.23 -15.16 -5.75
C SER A 104 7.88 -15.88 -5.88
N HIS A 105 7.83 -17.05 -6.50
CA HIS A 105 6.58 -17.77 -6.82
C HIS A 105 5.50 -16.89 -7.48
N SER A 106 5.92 -15.86 -8.21
CA SER A 106 5.02 -14.88 -8.84
C SER A 106 3.99 -15.51 -9.78
N HIS A 107 4.25 -16.69 -10.30
CA HIS A 107 3.35 -17.44 -11.18
C HIS A 107 2.09 -17.95 -10.46
N THR A 108 2.15 -18.16 -9.14
CA THR A 108 1.01 -18.62 -8.33
C THR A 108 0.10 -17.48 -7.88
N LEU A 109 0.60 -16.24 -7.94
CA LEU A 109 -0.15 -15.07 -7.50
C LEU A 109 -1.22 -14.69 -8.51
N ASN A 110 -2.43 -14.42 -8.00
CA ASN A 110 -3.58 -14.03 -8.80
C ASN A 110 -4.30 -12.82 -8.17
N GLY A 111 -5.11 -12.18 -8.97
CA GLY A 111 -5.99 -11.10 -8.52
C GLY A 111 -5.21 -9.96 -7.85
N ARG A 112 -5.73 -9.49 -6.74
CA ARG A 112 -5.16 -8.36 -5.98
C ARG A 112 -3.76 -8.64 -5.45
N GLN A 113 -3.45 -9.89 -5.10
CA GLN A 113 -2.12 -10.27 -4.61
C GLN A 113 -1.05 -10.10 -5.71
N TRP A 114 -1.40 -10.42 -6.95
CA TRP A 114 -0.53 -10.20 -8.11
C TRP A 114 -0.21 -8.72 -8.31
N LEU A 115 -1.22 -7.84 -8.30
CA LEU A 115 -1.01 -6.40 -8.43
C LEU A 115 -0.22 -5.81 -7.27
N ALA A 116 -0.48 -6.26 -6.04
CA ALA A 116 0.30 -5.84 -4.88
C ALA A 116 1.76 -6.28 -4.98
N PHE A 117 2.03 -7.46 -5.50
CA PHE A 117 3.40 -7.93 -5.77
C PHE A 117 4.12 -7.02 -6.77
N LEU A 118 3.45 -6.62 -7.86
CA LEU A 118 4.01 -5.72 -8.86
C LEU A 118 4.31 -4.34 -8.27
N ASP A 119 3.40 -3.76 -7.50
CA ASP A 119 3.59 -2.45 -6.87
C ASP A 119 4.67 -2.47 -5.77
N ASN A 120 4.87 -3.59 -5.09
CA ASN A 120 5.98 -3.73 -4.15
C ASN A 120 7.35 -3.67 -4.86
N ARG A 121 7.42 -4.03 -6.14
CA ARG A 121 8.65 -3.97 -6.94
C ARG A 121 8.86 -2.61 -7.60
N CYS A 122 7.77 -2.00 -8.07
CA CYS A 122 7.80 -0.66 -8.66
C CYS A 122 6.56 0.16 -8.21
N PRO A 123 6.63 0.81 -7.03
CA PRO A 123 5.52 1.62 -6.52
C PRO A 123 5.13 2.78 -7.44
N ALA A 124 6.05 3.24 -8.28
CA ALA A 124 5.82 4.34 -9.22
C ALA A 124 4.80 3.98 -10.31
N ALA A 125 4.68 2.71 -10.65
CA ALA A 125 3.73 2.24 -11.66
C ALA A 125 2.28 2.28 -11.18
N GLY A 126 2.03 2.05 -9.88
CA GLY A 126 0.70 2.12 -9.26
C GLY A 126 -0.30 1.15 -9.86
N LEU A 127 0.13 -0.08 -10.17
CA LEU A 127 -0.67 -1.10 -10.86
C LEU A 127 -1.86 -1.60 -10.04
N THR A 128 -1.85 -1.44 -8.72
CA THR A 128 -3.01 -1.77 -7.85
C THR A 128 -4.27 -0.96 -8.17
N ARG A 129 -4.14 0.19 -8.82
CA ARG A 129 -5.28 0.99 -9.31
C ARG A 129 -5.99 0.33 -10.48
N TRP A 130 -5.31 -0.56 -11.18
CA TRP A 130 -5.76 -1.18 -12.41
C TRP A 130 -6.26 -2.61 -12.18
N MET A 131 -7.27 -2.76 -11.30
CA MET A 131 -7.89 -4.07 -11.05
C MET A 131 -8.42 -4.72 -12.33
N VAL A 132 -8.78 -3.90 -13.32
CA VAL A 132 -9.21 -4.36 -14.65
C VAL A 132 -8.15 -5.23 -15.34
N LEU A 133 -6.86 -5.02 -15.07
CA LEU A 133 -5.78 -5.85 -15.62
C LEU A 133 -5.96 -7.33 -15.26
N VAL A 134 -6.54 -7.62 -14.10
CA VAL A 134 -6.74 -8.99 -13.62
C VAL A 134 -8.15 -9.47 -13.88
N GLU A 135 -9.15 -8.65 -13.55
CA GLU A 135 -10.56 -9.02 -13.68
C GLU A 135 -11.05 -8.95 -15.13
N GLY A 136 -10.59 -7.93 -15.87
CA GLY A 136 -11.00 -7.71 -17.26
C GLY A 136 -10.45 -8.76 -18.23
N ALA A 137 -9.29 -9.33 -17.91
CA ALA A 137 -8.67 -10.37 -18.72
C ALA A 137 -9.55 -11.64 -18.87
N TYR A 138 -10.47 -11.86 -17.94
CA TYR A 138 -11.38 -13.02 -17.95
C TYR A 138 -12.81 -12.68 -18.36
N LYS A 139 -13.09 -11.39 -18.65
CA LYS A 139 -14.41 -10.96 -19.10
C LYS A 139 -14.41 -10.82 -20.63
N PRO A 140 -15.24 -11.57 -21.37
CA PRO A 140 -15.23 -11.57 -22.84
C PRO A 140 -15.60 -10.20 -23.42
N GLU A 141 -16.45 -9.44 -22.74
CA GLU A 141 -16.91 -8.11 -23.20
C GLU A 141 -16.35 -6.95 -22.36
N CYS A 142 -15.13 -7.11 -21.84
CA CYS A 142 -14.48 -6.01 -21.13
C CYS A 142 -14.13 -4.89 -22.12
N LYS A 143 -14.83 -3.77 -22.02
CA LYS A 143 -14.53 -2.56 -22.79
C LYS A 143 -13.84 -1.55 -21.89
N LEU A 144 -12.82 -0.90 -22.39
CA LEU A 144 -12.07 0.15 -21.72
C LEU A 144 -12.20 1.46 -22.51
N ASP A 145 -12.22 2.56 -21.77
CA ASP A 145 -12.08 3.88 -22.36
C ASP A 145 -10.63 4.10 -22.85
N ASP A 146 -10.44 4.81 -23.95
CA ASP A 146 -9.13 5.08 -24.55
C ASP A 146 -8.15 5.70 -23.57
N LYS A 147 -8.65 6.55 -22.67
CA LYS A 147 -7.86 7.14 -21.60
C LYS A 147 -7.38 6.09 -20.59
N ALA A 148 -8.21 5.09 -20.29
CA ALA A 148 -7.85 3.99 -19.42
C ALA A 148 -6.83 3.06 -20.10
N ILE A 149 -6.95 2.80 -21.39
CA ILE A 149 -5.99 2.02 -22.18
C ILE A 149 -4.63 2.72 -22.17
N ALA A 150 -4.60 4.02 -22.49
CA ALA A 150 -3.36 4.80 -22.48
C ALA A 150 -2.71 4.83 -21.07
N GLY A 151 -3.51 5.05 -20.03
CA GLY A 151 -3.05 5.10 -18.65
C GLY A 151 -2.48 3.76 -18.16
N LEU A 152 -3.15 2.64 -18.45
CA LEU A 152 -2.67 1.31 -18.12
C LEU A 152 -1.38 0.97 -18.88
N ASN A 153 -1.32 1.28 -20.18
CA ASN A 153 -0.11 1.07 -20.97
C ASN A 153 1.08 1.83 -20.41
N GLN A 154 0.89 3.10 -20.04
CA GLN A 154 1.93 3.91 -19.42
C GLN A 154 2.37 3.37 -18.05
N ALA A 155 1.42 2.87 -17.23
CA ALA A 155 1.73 2.25 -15.95
C ALA A 155 2.58 0.99 -16.13
N VAL A 156 2.24 0.15 -17.10
CA VAL A 156 3.01 -1.07 -17.44
C VAL A 156 4.41 -0.71 -17.97
N GLU A 157 4.50 0.28 -18.86
CA GLU A 157 5.78 0.78 -19.36
C GLU A 157 6.68 1.29 -18.22
N THR A 158 6.12 2.05 -17.28
CA THR A 158 6.83 2.55 -16.09
C THR A 158 7.32 1.40 -15.22
N TRP A 159 6.57 0.31 -15.15
CA TRP A 159 6.97 -0.88 -14.38
C TRP A 159 8.12 -1.64 -15.05
N ILE A 160 8.13 -1.73 -16.39
CA ILE A 160 9.16 -2.44 -17.16
C ILE A 160 10.48 -1.66 -17.17
N ARG A 161 10.44 -0.34 -17.16
CA ARG A 161 11.63 0.53 -17.08
C ARG A 161 12.31 0.44 -15.72
#